data_b7125a26783a45bb13363530ba89e380
#
_entry.id   b7125a26783a45bb13363530ba89e380
#
_cell.length_a   1.000
_cell.length_b   1.000
_cell.length_c   1.000
_cell.angle_alpha   90.00
_cell.angle_beta   90.00
_cell.angle_gamma   90.00
#
_symmetry.space_group_name_H-M   'P 1'
#
loop_
_entity.id
_entity.type
_entity.pdbx_description
1 polymer ?
#
loop_
_entity_poly.entity_id
_entity_poly.type
_entity_poly.pdbx_seq_one_letter_code
_entity_poly.pdbx_strand_id
1 'polypeptide(L)'
;NTKKYEYNFRIDGKIVQDPFAHGICGREQFGIRGNGENENQIRCTFLTENEYDWEEDRFPEIPYRDLILYKVHVRGYTKQQKLPQKRRGTFSGLKEMIPYWKELGINAVELMPAYEFMELPYSNGKQSHMITEKRSQDRINYWGYVKGFYFAPKRSYCATKEPENEFRDLVKALHQAGMECIMELYFPGGTNPLTALRAAWFWR
;
A
#
# COMPACT_ATOMS: atom_id res chain seq x y z
N ASN A 1 19.47 -13.02 -11.28
CA ASN A 1 19.74 -12.26 -10.04
C ASN A 1 18.99 -10.95 -10.06
N THR A 2 17.75 -10.93 -9.55
CA THR A 2 16.97 -9.71 -9.38
C THR A 2 17.75 -8.71 -8.54
N LYS A 3 17.97 -7.51 -9.08
CA LYS A 3 18.64 -6.43 -8.35
C LYS A 3 17.61 -5.38 -7.99
N LYS A 4 17.61 -4.97 -6.73
CA LYS A 4 16.82 -3.84 -6.24
C LYS A 4 17.68 -2.59 -6.32
N TYR A 5 17.16 -1.57 -6.97
CA TYR A 5 17.78 -0.25 -7.04
C TYR A 5 16.92 0.76 -6.26
N GLU A 6 17.59 1.70 -5.62
CA GLU A 6 16.99 2.81 -4.94
C GLU A 6 17.36 4.10 -5.66
N TYR A 7 16.41 4.99 -5.90
CA TYR A 7 16.63 6.20 -6.65
C TYR A 7 15.72 7.36 -6.19
N ASN A 8 16.11 8.55 -6.51
CA ASN A 8 15.28 9.75 -6.53
C ASN A 8 15.69 10.59 -7.74
N PHE A 9 14.83 11.44 -8.21
CA PHE A 9 15.17 12.42 -9.23
C PHE A 9 15.77 13.67 -8.59
N ARG A 10 16.62 14.36 -9.33
CA ARG A 10 17.08 15.72 -9.02
C ARG A 10 16.61 16.66 -10.12
N ILE A 11 15.69 17.57 -9.77
CA ILE A 11 15.12 18.56 -10.68
C ILE A 11 15.41 19.94 -10.11
N ASP A 12 16.10 20.81 -10.87
CA ASP A 12 16.50 22.15 -10.43
C ASP A 12 17.20 22.16 -9.05
N GLY A 13 18.09 21.20 -8.83
CA GLY A 13 18.83 21.04 -7.59
C GLY A 13 18.03 20.46 -6.42
N LYS A 14 16.72 20.23 -6.55
CA LYS A 14 15.85 19.65 -5.54
C LYS A 14 15.68 18.15 -5.78
N ILE A 15 15.64 17.40 -4.67
CA ILE A 15 15.31 15.98 -4.71
C ILE A 15 13.80 15.81 -4.80
N VAL A 16 13.37 15.01 -5.76
CA VAL A 16 11.95 14.73 -6.03
C VAL A 16 11.77 13.21 -6.15
N GLN A 17 10.77 12.68 -5.47
CA GLN A 17 10.37 11.28 -5.59
C GLN A 17 9.56 11.09 -6.89
N ASP A 18 9.69 9.90 -7.47
CA ASP A 18 8.90 9.49 -8.61
C ASP A 18 7.46 9.17 -8.18
N PRO A 19 6.45 9.91 -8.65
CA PRO A 19 5.05 9.63 -8.30
C PRO A 19 4.53 8.32 -8.88
N PHE A 20 5.25 7.73 -9.84
CA PHE A 20 4.93 6.44 -10.47
C PHE A 20 5.80 5.29 -9.96
N ALA A 21 6.57 5.51 -8.89
CA ALA A 21 7.37 4.45 -8.29
C ALA A 21 6.50 3.26 -7.85
N HIS A 22 6.95 2.05 -8.14
CA HIS A 22 6.27 0.81 -7.76
C HIS A 22 6.66 0.34 -6.35
N GLY A 23 7.69 0.92 -5.76
CA GLY A 23 8.11 0.63 -4.40
C GLY A 23 8.76 1.83 -3.74
N ILE A 24 8.64 1.88 -2.43
CA ILE A 24 9.20 2.93 -1.58
C ILE A 24 10.00 2.30 -0.46
N CYS A 25 11.16 2.86 -0.13
CA CYS A 25 11.94 2.53 1.06
C CYS A 25 12.08 3.75 1.98
N GLY A 26 12.48 3.50 3.23
CA GLY A 26 12.57 4.52 4.27
C GLY A 26 11.25 4.77 5.01
N ARG A 27 10.24 3.91 4.78
CA ARG A 27 8.90 4.00 5.39
C ARG A 27 8.46 2.68 6.04
N GLU A 28 9.40 1.93 6.57
CA GLU A 28 9.18 0.60 7.12
C GLU A 28 8.33 0.59 8.38
N GLN A 29 8.34 1.68 9.14
CA GLN A 29 7.66 1.76 10.43
C GLN A 29 6.51 2.77 10.37
N PHE A 30 5.30 2.28 10.64
CA PHE A 30 4.08 3.10 10.63
C PHE A 30 4.09 4.14 11.75
N GLY A 31 3.84 5.40 11.38
CA GLY A 31 3.71 6.51 12.32
C GLY A 31 5.03 6.96 12.96
N ILE A 32 6.17 6.46 12.49
CA ILE A 32 7.47 6.91 12.95
C ILE A 32 8.07 7.86 11.92
N ARG A 33 8.47 9.02 12.38
CA ARG A 33 9.28 9.93 11.57
C ARG A 33 10.65 9.26 11.39
N GLY A 34 11.13 9.19 10.16
CA GLY A 34 12.54 8.89 9.92
C GLY A 34 13.39 9.91 10.68
N ASN A 35 14.61 9.58 11.03
CA ASN A 35 15.53 10.47 11.75
C ASN A 35 15.66 11.78 10.96
N GLY A 36 15.00 12.83 11.46
CA GLY A 36 14.45 14.01 10.79
C GLY A 36 15.40 14.93 10.03
N GLU A 37 16.61 14.51 9.72
CA GLU A 37 17.61 15.37 9.08
C GLU A 37 17.74 15.14 7.57
N ASN A 38 17.07 14.13 7.02
CA ASN A 38 17.29 13.76 5.63
C ASN A 38 15.99 13.56 4.87
N GLU A 39 15.57 14.57 4.08
CA GLU A 39 14.53 14.43 3.05
C GLU A 39 14.85 13.31 2.04
N ASN A 40 16.10 12.81 2.07
CA ASN A 40 16.60 11.70 1.29
C ASN A 40 16.30 10.33 1.88
N GLN A 41 15.62 10.21 3.01
CA GLN A 41 15.28 8.91 3.60
C GLN A 41 14.19 8.18 2.82
N ILE A 42 13.31 8.91 2.15
CA ILE A 42 12.32 8.32 1.26
C ILE A 42 12.95 8.18 -0.12
N ARG A 43 13.12 6.96 -0.55
CA ARG A 43 13.61 6.64 -1.91
C ARG A 43 12.62 5.75 -2.61
N CYS A 44 12.52 5.98 -3.90
CA CYS A 44 11.81 5.12 -4.81
C CYS A 44 12.64 3.88 -5.09
N THR A 45 11.98 2.76 -5.30
CA THR A 45 12.66 1.50 -5.63
C THR A 45 12.10 0.91 -6.92
N PHE A 46 12.96 0.23 -7.66
CA PHE A 46 12.54 -0.65 -8.74
C PHE A 46 13.36 -1.94 -8.71
N LEU A 47 12.75 -3.00 -9.21
CA LEU A 47 13.35 -4.29 -9.36
C LEU A 47 13.62 -4.54 -10.84
N THR A 48 14.84 -4.97 -11.18
CA THR A 48 15.11 -5.51 -12.51
C THR A 48 14.65 -6.97 -12.53
N GLU A 49 13.93 -7.37 -13.58
CA GLU A 49 13.50 -8.76 -13.75
C GLU A 49 12.60 -9.26 -12.59
N ASN A 50 11.65 -8.45 -12.16
CA ASN A 50 10.64 -8.88 -11.18
C ASN A 50 9.45 -9.50 -11.91
N GLU A 51 9.64 -10.68 -12.45
CA GLU A 51 8.53 -11.52 -12.88
C GLU A 51 7.98 -12.24 -11.64
N TYR A 52 6.89 -11.71 -11.10
CA TYR A 52 6.16 -12.41 -10.05
C TYR A 52 5.44 -13.60 -10.67
N ASP A 53 5.66 -14.77 -10.12
CA ASP A 53 4.99 -15.99 -10.57
C ASP A 53 3.57 -16.05 -10.02
N TRP A 54 2.62 -15.69 -10.87
CA TRP A 54 1.20 -15.80 -10.57
C TRP A 54 0.70 -17.25 -10.61
N GLU A 55 1.52 -18.20 -11.11
CA GLU A 55 1.11 -19.57 -11.33
C GLU A 55 -0.13 -19.64 -12.25
N GLU A 56 -1.16 -20.37 -11.83
CA GLU A 56 -2.44 -20.44 -12.54
C GLU A 56 -3.51 -19.53 -11.91
N ASP A 57 -3.10 -18.39 -11.33
CA ASP A 57 -4.03 -17.45 -10.69
C ASP A 57 -5.10 -16.96 -11.67
N ARG A 58 -6.34 -16.92 -11.20
CA ARG A 58 -7.48 -16.43 -11.98
C ARG A 58 -8.37 -15.59 -11.07
N PHE A 59 -8.90 -14.52 -11.63
CA PHE A 59 -9.93 -13.75 -10.97
C PHE A 59 -11.16 -14.61 -10.70
N PRO A 60 -11.77 -14.56 -9.53
CA PRO A 60 -13.00 -15.28 -9.21
C PRO A 60 -14.19 -14.88 -10.10
N GLU A 61 -14.20 -13.65 -10.64
CA GLU A 61 -15.24 -13.09 -11.52
C GLU A 61 -16.65 -13.18 -10.90
N ILE A 62 -16.77 -12.87 -9.61
CA ILE A 62 -18.02 -12.95 -8.88
C ILE A 62 -18.98 -11.86 -9.38
N PRO A 63 -20.20 -12.21 -9.83
CA PRO A 63 -21.18 -11.22 -10.25
C PRO A 63 -21.44 -10.18 -9.14
N TYR A 64 -21.52 -8.91 -9.50
CA TYR A 64 -21.67 -7.81 -8.53
C TYR A 64 -22.84 -8.02 -7.54
N ARG A 65 -23.96 -8.59 -8.01
CA ARG A 65 -25.13 -8.88 -7.18
C ARG A 65 -24.89 -9.97 -6.12
N ASP A 66 -23.84 -10.79 -6.31
CA ASP A 66 -23.52 -11.92 -5.44
C ASP A 66 -22.34 -11.61 -4.50
N LEU A 67 -21.79 -10.38 -4.56
CA LEU A 67 -20.69 -9.94 -3.71
C LEU A 67 -21.16 -9.75 -2.25
N ILE A 68 -20.44 -10.40 -1.34
CA ILE A 68 -20.51 -10.17 0.11
C ILE A 68 -19.19 -9.53 0.50
N LEU A 69 -19.20 -8.19 0.50
CA LEU A 69 -18.01 -7.38 0.65
C LEU A 69 -17.69 -7.10 2.11
N TYR A 70 -16.43 -7.29 2.48
CA TYR A 70 -15.91 -6.96 3.80
C TYR A 70 -14.75 -5.97 3.71
N LYS A 71 -14.98 -4.77 4.23
CA LYS A 71 -13.99 -3.70 4.21
C LYS A 71 -13.06 -3.79 5.41
N VAL A 72 -11.74 -3.80 5.15
CA VAL A 72 -10.73 -3.95 6.19
C VAL A 72 -9.61 -2.92 6.06
N HIS A 73 -9.10 -2.47 7.21
CA HIS A 73 -7.87 -1.70 7.29
C HIS A 73 -6.71 -2.66 7.54
N VAL A 74 -5.74 -2.75 6.62
CA VAL A 74 -4.65 -3.73 6.66
C VAL A 74 -3.97 -3.79 8.04
N ARG A 75 -3.54 -2.65 8.55
CA ARG A 75 -2.87 -2.59 9.85
C ARG A 75 -3.83 -2.86 11.01
N GLY A 76 -5.00 -2.23 11.02
CA GLY A 76 -5.94 -2.30 12.14
C GLY A 76 -6.47 -3.69 12.38
N TYR A 77 -6.79 -4.41 11.32
CA TYR A 77 -7.50 -5.67 11.39
C TYR A 77 -6.73 -6.78 12.13
N THR A 78 -5.42 -6.89 11.91
CA THR A 78 -4.62 -7.97 12.49
C THR A 78 -3.66 -7.51 13.60
N LYS A 79 -3.62 -6.21 13.94
CA LYS A 79 -2.63 -5.69 14.90
C LYS A 79 -2.75 -6.31 16.29
N GLN A 80 -3.96 -6.64 16.71
CA GLN A 80 -4.25 -7.25 18.01
C GLN A 80 -4.50 -8.77 17.95
N GLN A 81 -4.39 -9.37 16.76
CA GLN A 81 -4.57 -10.81 16.59
C GLN A 81 -3.41 -11.61 17.20
N LYS A 82 -3.68 -12.88 17.55
CA LYS A 82 -2.68 -13.83 18.03
C LYS A 82 -1.80 -14.36 16.90
N LEU A 83 -1.10 -13.46 16.20
CA LEU A 83 -0.17 -13.77 15.13
C LEU A 83 1.27 -13.47 15.58
N PRO A 84 2.27 -14.04 14.90
CA PRO A 84 3.66 -13.63 15.08
C PRO A 84 3.82 -12.12 14.90
N GLN A 85 4.59 -11.46 15.77
CA GLN A 85 4.69 -9.99 15.82
C GLN A 85 4.98 -9.35 14.43
N LYS A 86 5.84 -10.00 13.64
CA LYS A 86 6.21 -9.52 12.29
C LYS A 86 5.04 -9.52 11.31
N ARG A 87 4.01 -10.36 11.51
CA ARG A 87 2.84 -10.46 10.62
C ARG A 87 1.67 -9.57 11.07
N ARG A 88 1.69 -9.07 12.30
CA ARG A 88 0.60 -8.23 12.82
C ARG A 88 0.54 -6.89 12.10
N GLY A 89 -0.62 -6.60 11.53
CA GLY A 89 -0.87 -5.34 10.82
C GLY A 89 -0.21 -5.28 9.44
N THR A 90 -0.04 -6.43 8.78
CA THR A 90 0.59 -6.54 7.46
C THR A 90 -0.27 -7.31 6.47
N PHE A 91 0.09 -7.28 5.19
CA PHE A 91 -0.54 -8.08 4.14
C PHE A 91 -0.43 -9.59 4.45
N SER A 92 0.73 -10.04 4.91
CA SER A 92 0.92 -11.42 5.36
C SER A 92 0.00 -11.78 6.54
N GLY A 93 -0.29 -10.83 7.42
CA GLY A 93 -1.23 -11.04 8.52
C GLY A 93 -2.66 -11.17 8.04
N LEU A 94 -3.05 -10.44 6.99
CA LEU A 94 -4.38 -10.58 6.40
C LEU A 94 -4.60 -11.95 5.76
N LYS A 95 -3.57 -12.54 5.14
CA LYS A 95 -3.65 -13.92 4.60
C LYS A 95 -4.10 -14.94 5.64
N GLU A 96 -3.67 -14.78 6.89
CA GLU A 96 -4.04 -15.68 8.00
C GLU A 96 -5.54 -15.57 8.36
N MET A 97 -6.23 -14.53 7.89
CA MET A 97 -7.65 -14.30 8.15
C MET A 97 -8.58 -14.92 7.10
N ILE A 98 -8.04 -15.40 5.99
CA ILE A 98 -8.83 -15.98 4.89
C ILE A 98 -9.74 -17.12 5.37
N PRO A 99 -9.30 -18.08 6.22
CA PRO A 99 -10.20 -19.12 6.70
C PRO A 99 -11.40 -18.59 7.49
N TYR A 100 -11.19 -17.56 8.32
CA TYR A 100 -12.25 -16.91 9.07
C TYR A 100 -13.23 -16.17 8.13
N TRP A 101 -12.76 -15.49 7.11
CA TRP A 101 -13.62 -14.83 6.13
C TRP A 101 -14.46 -15.83 5.34
N LYS A 102 -13.89 -17.00 5.02
CA LYS A 102 -14.66 -18.10 4.38
C LYS A 102 -15.77 -18.60 5.29
N GLU A 103 -15.50 -18.78 6.58
CA GLU A 103 -16.50 -19.19 7.58
C GLU A 103 -17.63 -18.16 7.69
N LEU A 104 -17.32 -16.86 7.58
CA LEU A 104 -18.32 -15.79 7.54
C LEU A 104 -19.12 -15.71 6.24
N GLY A 105 -18.74 -16.47 5.21
CA GLY A 105 -19.37 -16.41 3.90
C GLY A 105 -18.99 -15.17 3.08
N ILE A 106 -17.88 -14.50 3.41
CA ILE A 106 -17.37 -13.34 2.67
C ILE A 106 -16.71 -13.84 1.38
N ASN A 107 -16.96 -13.15 0.28
CA ASN A 107 -16.36 -13.48 -1.03
C ASN A 107 -15.67 -12.27 -1.69
N ALA A 108 -15.64 -11.12 -1.04
CA ALA A 108 -14.89 -9.94 -1.51
C ALA A 108 -14.28 -9.19 -0.32
N VAL A 109 -12.99 -8.88 -0.40
CA VAL A 109 -12.28 -8.11 0.62
C VAL A 109 -11.87 -6.76 0.02
N GLU A 110 -12.42 -5.68 0.58
CA GLU A 110 -12.06 -4.32 0.22
C GLU A 110 -10.97 -3.80 1.17
N LEU A 111 -9.80 -3.52 0.63
CA LEU A 111 -8.71 -2.92 1.38
C LEU A 111 -8.86 -1.40 1.40
N MET A 112 -9.02 -0.82 2.60
CA MET A 112 -8.85 0.61 2.79
C MET A 112 -7.47 1.04 2.28
N PRO A 113 -7.19 2.35 2.06
CA PRO A 113 -5.97 2.78 1.38
C PRO A 113 -4.72 2.01 1.81
N ALA A 114 -4.20 1.19 0.91
CA ALA A 114 -3.05 0.31 1.11
C ALA A 114 -1.86 0.66 0.19
N TYR A 115 -1.98 1.72 -0.61
CA TYR A 115 -0.86 2.35 -1.31
C TYR A 115 0.01 3.16 -0.33
N GLU A 116 1.24 3.50 -0.72
CA GLU A 116 2.13 4.26 0.14
C GLU A 116 1.67 5.72 0.30
N PHE A 117 1.35 6.11 1.53
CA PHE A 117 0.94 7.45 1.91
C PHE A 117 1.72 7.93 3.15
N MET A 118 1.73 9.24 3.38
CA MET A 118 2.38 9.84 4.55
C MET A 118 1.42 9.84 5.75
N GLU A 119 1.82 9.17 6.83
CA GLU A 119 1.05 9.13 8.07
C GLU A 119 1.26 10.38 8.92
N LEU A 120 2.43 10.98 8.84
CA LEU A 120 2.80 12.15 9.63
C LEU A 120 3.00 13.37 8.74
N PRO A 121 2.52 14.56 9.14
CA PRO A 121 2.82 15.79 8.43
C PRO A 121 4.34 16.10 8.51
N TYR A 122 4.88 16.73 7.48
CA TYR A 122 6.25 17.18 7.47
C TYR A 122 6.48 18.26 8.54
N SER A 123 7.57 18.15 9.32
CA SER A 123 7.86 19.05 10.45
C SER A 123 8.32 20.46 10.06
N ASN A 124 8.72 20.69 8.82
CA ASN A 124 9.48 21.91 8.45
C ASN A 124 8.73 22.91 7.58
N GLY A 125 7.39 22.92 7.58
CA GLY A 125 6.62 23.90 6.80
C GLY A 125 6.86 23.85 5.28
N LYS A 126 7.81 23.06 4.81
CA LYS A 126 8.00 22.79 3.38
C LYS A 126 6.93 21.81 2.95
N GLN A 127 6.00 22.30 2.17
CA GLN A 127 4.96 21.47 1.55
C GLN A 127 5.63 20.37 0.73
N SER A 128 5.54 19.15 1.21
CA SER A 128 5.59 18.03 0.28
C SER A 128 4.39 18.19 -0.65
N HIS A 129 4.58 17.99 -1.95
CA HIS A 129 3.49 18.01 -2.93
C HIS A 129 2.35 17.02 -2.61
N MET A 130 2.49 16.26 -1.54
CA MET A 130 1.60 15.18 -1.11
C MET A 130 0.69 15.52 0.08
N ILE A 131 0.87 16.66 0.77
CA ILE A 131 0.03 17.04 1.92
C ILE A 131 -0.54 18.43 1.68
N THR A 132 -1.85 18.50 1.44
CA THR A 132 -2.59 19.74 1.19
C THR A 132 -3.25 20.33 2.43
N GLU A 133 -3.18 19.69 3.59
CA GLU A 133 -3.86 20.17 4.80
C GLU A 133 -2.88 20.48 5.94
N LYS A 134 -3.01 21.67 6.54
CA LYS A 134 -2.41 22.04 7.83
C LYS A 134 -3.08 21.21 8.94
N ARG A 135 -2.50 20.07 9.28
CA ARG A 135 -2.94 19.29 10.45
C ARG A 135 -2.01 19.54 11.64
N SER A 136 -2.56 19.45 12.86
CA SER A 136 -1.77 19.58 14.08
C SER A 136 -0.62 18.56 14.08
N GLN A 137 0.56 18.97 14.54
CA GLN A 137 1.82 18.22 14.46
C GLN A 137 1.79 16.82 15.10
N ASP A 138 0.76 16.53 15.91
CA ASP A 138 0.69 15.32 16.74
C ASP A 138 -0.31 14.28 16.26
N ARG A 139 -1.01 14.51 15.16
CA ARG A 139 -2.02 13.57 14.66
C ARG A 139 -1.48 12.72 13.53
N ILE A 140 -1.57 11.40 13.72
CA ILE A 140 -1.26 10.40 12.69
C ILE A 140 -2.46 10.28 11.75
N ASN A 141 -2.21 10.36 10.45
CA ASN A 141 -3.18 9.94 9.46
C ASN A 141 -3.21 8.41 9.41
N TYR A 142 -4.12 7.84 10.17
CA TYR A 142 -4.25 6.40 10.31
C TYR A 142 -4.89 5.74 9.09
N TRP A 143 -5.89 6.41 8.49
CA TRP A 143 -6.78 5.83 7.49
C TRP A 143 -6.25 5.89 6.05
N GLY A 144 -5.33 6.79 5.75
CA GLY A 144 -4.69 6.88 4.44
C GLY A 144 -5.45 7.62 3.36
N TYR A 145 -6.57 8.29 3.67
CA TYR A 145 -7.33 9.09 2.68
C TYR A 145 -6.62 10.40 2.36
N VAL A 146 -5.45 10.29 1.76
CA VAL A 146 -4.62 11.40 1.28
C VAL A 146 -3.93 10.98 0.00
N LYS A 147 -3.40 11.95 -0.74
CA LYS A 147 -2.54 11.71 -1.89
C LYS A 147 -1.32 10.88 -1.47
N GLY A 148 -0.93 9.90 -2.29
CA GLY A 148 0.20 9.03 -2.05
C GLY A 148 0.90 8.56 -3.32
N PHE A 149 1.76 7.58 -3.19
CA PHE A 149 2.37 6.84 -4.30
C PHE A 149 1.44 5.70 -4.67
N TYR A 150 0.51 5.98 -5.59
CA TYR A 150 -0.59 5.08 -5.92
C TYR A 150 -0.16 3.74 -6.53
N PHE A 151 1.08 3.64 -7.01
CA PHE A 151 1.63 2.45 -7.66
C PHE A 151 2.50 1.61 -6.70
N ALA A 152 2.70 2.07 -5.48
CA ALA A 152 3.51 1.38 -4.48
C ALA A 152 2.65 0.88 -3.33
N PRO A 153 2.71 -0.41 -2.94
CA PRO A 153 2.11 -0.90 -1.72
C PRO A 153 2.71 -0.21 -0.50
N LYS A 154 1.87 0.01 0.52
CA LYS A 154 2.32 0.67 1.74
C LYS A 154 3.40 -0.14 2.44
N ARG A 155 4.61 0.44 2.49
CA ARG A 155 5.80 -0.22 3.01
C ARG A 155 5.65 -0.69 4.46
N SER A 156 5.01 0.11 5.30
CA SER A 156 4.78 -0.23 6.72
C SER A 156 3.67 -1.25 6.96
N TYR A 157 2.98 -1.71 5.90
CA TYR A 157 2.03 -2.83 5.96
C TYR A 157 2.65 -4.15 5.48
N CYS A 158 3.96 -4.22 5.41
CA CYS A 158 4.68 -5.39 4.95
C CYS A 158 5.50 -6.04 6.05
N ALA A 159 5.47 -7.36 6.12
CA ALA A 159 6.31 -8.16 6.98
C ALA A 159 7.68 -8.46 6.35
N THR A 160 7.76 -8.40 5.03
CA THR A 160 8.95 -8.73 4.23
C THR A 160 9.67 -7.48 3.73
N LYS A 161 10.79 -7.67 3.03
CA LYS A 161 11.51 -6.59 2.34
C LYS A 161 11.00 -6.31 0.93
N GLU A 162 10.04 -7.08 0.46
CA GLU A 162 9.48 -7.06 -0.90
C GLU A 162 7.98 -6.75 -0.85
N PRO A 163 7.60 -5.47 -0.65
CA PRO A 163 6.21 -5.08 -0.46
C PRO A 163 5.32 -5.45 -1.66
N GLU A 164 5.85 -5.35 -2.87
CA GLU A 164 5.13 -5.66 -4.09
C GLU A 164 4.74 -7.15 -4.15
N ASN A 165 5.68 -8.02 -3.81
CA ASN A 165 5.44 -9.47 -3.82
C ASN A 165 4.54 -9.88 -2.66
N GLU A 166 4.72 -9.30 -1.46
CA GLU A 166 3.84 -9.60 -0.33
C GLU A 166 2.38 -9.22 -0.59
N PHE A 167 2.16 -8.07 -1.28
CA PHE A 167 0.82 -7.68 -1.69
C PHE A 167 0.24 -8.66 -2.73
N ARG A 168 1.02 -9.02 -3.76
CA ARG A 168 0.62 -10.00 -4.78
C ARG A 168 0.30 -11.37 -4.16
N ASP A 169 1.08 -11.81 -3.17
CA ASP A 169 0.83 -13.03 -2.40
C ASP A 169 -0.52 -13.00 -1.67
N LEU A 170 -0.93 -11.83 -1.16
CA LEU A 170 -2.25 -11.67 -0.56
C LEU A 170 -3.34 -11.80 -1.62
N VAL A 171 -3.20 -11.10 -2.75
CA VAL A 171 -4.17 -11.15 -3.86
C VAL A 171 -4.33 -12.59 -4.36
N LYS A 172 -3.21 -13.26 -4.68
CA LYS A 172 -3.24 -14.66 -5.13
C LYS A 172 -3.91 -15.57 -4.11
N ALA A 173 -3.63 -15.42 -2.82
CA ALA A 173 -4.25 -16.22 -1.78
C ALA A 173 -5.77 -15.98 -1.65
N LEU A 174 -6.23 -14.74 -1.86
CA LEU A 174 -7.66 -14.42 -1.89
C LEU A 174 -8.33 -15.07 -3.10
N HIS A 175 -7.76 -14.95 -4.30
CA HIS A 175 -8.28 -15.58 -5.52
C HIS A 175 -8.36 -17.10 -5.38
N GLN A 176 -7.31 -17.75 -4.88
CA GLN A 176 -7.31 -19.18 -4.59
C GLN A 176 -8.38 -19.60 -3.57
N ALA A 177 -8.76 -18.69 -2.69
CA ALA A 177 -9.86 -18.90 -1.75
C ALA A 177 -11.25 -18.60 -2.34
N GLY A 178 -11.34 -18.17 -3.60
CA GLY A 178 -12.57 -17.77 -4.27
C GLY A 178 -13.07 -16.40 -3.81
N MET A 179 -12.17 -15.48 -3.46
CA MET A 179 -12.49 -14.12 -2.99
C MET A 179 -11.90 -13.06 -3.90
N GLU A 180 -12.69 -12.03 -4.22
CA GLU A 180 -12.20 -10.83 -4.89
C GLU A 180 -11.36 -9.98 -3.94
N CYS A 181 -10.33 -9.30 -4.49
CA CYS A 181 -9.55 -8.29 -3.79
C CYS A 181 -9.84 -6.92 -4.40
N ILE A 182 -10.41 -6.03 -3.61
CA ILE A 182 -10.76 -4.67 -4.04
C ILE A 182 -9.84 -3.68 -3.33
N MET A 183 -9.22 -2.78 -4.08
CA MET A 183 -8.35 -1.73 -3.54
C MET A 183 -9.04 -0.39 -3.55
N GLU A 184 -9.15 0.25 -2.38
CA GLU A 184 -9.68 1.61 -2.29
C GLU A 184 -8.58 2.64 -2.55
N LEU A 185 -8.80 3.49 -3.54
CA LEU A 185 -7.88 4.57 -3.91
C LEU A 185 -8.55 5.93 -3.68
N TYR A 186 -7.88 6.81 -2.94
CA TYR A 186 -8.36 8.16 -2.71
C TYR A 186 -7.64 9.18 -3.58
N PHE A 187 -8.38 9.85 -4.45
CA PHE A 187 -7.88 10.90 -5.32
C PHE A 187 -8.42 12.25 -4.86
N PRO A 188 -7.60 13.11 -4.21
CA PRO A 188 -8.04 14.45 -3.82
C PRO A 188 -8.36 15.31 -5.04
N GLY A 189 -9.21 16.33 -4.86
CA GLY A 189 -9.54 17.29 -5.92
C GLY A 189 -8.27 17.86 -6.58
N GLY A 190 -8.29 17.98 -7.91
CA GLY A 190 -7.13 18.43 -8.70
C GLY A 190 -6.13 17.33 -9.07
N THR A 191 -6.36 16.07 -8.68
CA THR A 191 -5.56 14.94 -9.18
C THR A 191 -5.74 14.82 -10.69
N ASN A 192 -4.63 14.67 -11.42
CA ASN A 192 -4.69 14.45 -12.85
C ASN A 192 -5.50 13.17 -13.17
N PRO A 193 -6.55 13.24 -14.00
CA PRO A 193 -7.38 12.08 -14.34
C PRO A 193 -6.60 10.89 -14.90
N LEU A 194 -5.53 11.15 -15.65
CA LEU A 194 -4.67 10.08 -16.19
C LEU A 194 -3.92 9.34 -15.08
N THR A 195 -3.52 10.02 -14.00
CA THR A 195 -2.91 9.37 -12.83
C THR A 195 -3.90 8.47 -12.13
N ALA A 196 -5.14 8.93 -11.96
CA ALA A 196 -6.20 8.13 -11.35
C ALA A 196 -6.52 6.86 -12.17
N LEU A 197 -6.68 7.01 -13.49
CA LEU A 197 -6.95 5.90 -14.40
C LEU A 197 -5.80 4.88 -14.42
N ARG A 198 -4.55 5.35 -14.48
CA ARG A 198 -3.37 4.47 -14.47
C ARG A 198 -3.23 3.72 -13.15
N ALA A 199 -3.47 4.38 -12.01
CA ALA A 199 -3.44 3.72 -10.72
C ALA A 199 -4.53 2.64 -10.61
N ALA A 200 -5.75 2.93 -11.03
CA ALA A 200 -6.84 1.94 -11.06
C ALA A 200 -6.52 0.74 -11.97
N TRP A 201 -5.81 0.96 -13.07
CA TRP A 201 -5.36 -0.10 -13.98
C TRP A 201 -4.21 -0.94 -13.41
N PHE A 202 -3.32 -0.34 -12.65
CA PHE A 202 -2.14 -1.01 -12.08
C PHE A 202 -2.50 -2.09 -11.05
N TRP A 203 -3.59 -1.89 -10.33
CA TRP A 203 -4.04 -2.80 -9.25
C TRP A 203 -5.05 -3.87 -9.73
N ARG A 204 -5.24 -4.00 -11.03
CA ARG A 204 -6.06 -5.05 -11.64
C ARG A 204 -5.34 -6.35 -11.74
#